data_91619be496e64c3dccc0083246d0fc1c
#
_entry.id   91619be496e64c3dccc0083246d0fc1c
#
_cell.length_a   1.000
_cell.length_b   1.000
_cell.length_c   1.000
_cell.angle_alpha   90.00
_cell.angle_beta   90.00
_cell.angle_gamma   90.00
#
_symmetry.space_group_name_H-M   'P 1'
#
loop_
_entity.id
_entity.type
_entity.pdbx_description
1 polymer ?
#
loop_
_entity_poly.entity_id
_entity_poly.type
_entity_poly.pdbx_seq_one_letter_code
_entity_poly.pdbx_strand_id
1 'polypeptide(L)'
;MQGKKVSRPIVRISVTSIALAVVVNLITIAVVTGFQKEVRNKVSGFGSHIFIMSSGENSIYETDPILKNQAFLDELHSDKSLAGVHAVAYKPVIFQSEKFEQRIKSTGTDTSIVRQEIHGAILKGVEWNYDWTFFKEHLKEGRLPDLKKEKVSTEIIISERIARALNLKIGQEVKSFFVKNQPIKRIFKLVGIYATGLEEFDRKIAVGDLRLVQELNDWGIKAEIAIADTLYKGQLIIRGEVTGGNGNYRYDWGKGYESYSGFTLCPFQDTLVRLVASDYWSDLRGKNETNSIPDTAFLRIKIKGLGMSYCDPKTDHQGNIEREYLNENGTSFSIKASQKTMIFESISGKGSISNYIGGYEVNVKNWNELPEIHARLKKQLELIPTKADELLAVKSIVENESDIFVWLGFLDLNVLIILSLMILIGIINMGSALLVLILVRSNFIGILKAMGATNWMIRKIFLIQAGMLITRGIV
;
A
#
# COMPACT_ATOMS: atom_id res chain seq x y z
N MET A 1 -4.77 -17.81 -75.38
CA MET A 1 -4.96 -16.51 -74.70
C MET A 1 -5.83 -16.56 -73.41
N GLN A 2 -6.40 -17.70 -72.99
CA GLN A 2 -7.23 -17.83 -71.81
C GLN A 2 -6.44 -17.81 -70.43
N GLY A 3 -5.16 -18.19 -70.41
CA GLY A 3 -4.37 -18.29 -69.18
C GLY A 3 -4.03 -16.95 -68.46
N LYS A 4 -4.07 -15.82 -69.18
CA LYS A 4 -3.82 -14.50 -68.58
C LYS A 4 -4.99 -13.96 -67.77
N LYS A 5 -6.24 -14.42 -68.05
CA LYS A 5 -7.42 -13.91 -67.30
C LYS A 5 -7.63 -14.61 -65.98
N VAL A 6 -7.14 -15.83 -65.79
CA VAL A 6 -7.34 -16.61 -64.56
C VAL A 6 -6.22 -16.38 -63.54
N SER A 7 -4.98 -16.10 -63.95
CA SER A 7 -3.86 -15.91 -63.02
C SER A 7 -3.89 -14.60 -62.22
N ARG A 8 -4.48 -13.51 -62.75
CA ARG A 8 -4.59 -12.21 -62.08
C ARG A 8 -5.46 -12.23 -60.80
N PRO A 9 -6.69 -12.83 -60.84
CA PRO A 9 -7.50 -12.90 -59.61
C PRO A 9 -6.84 -13.74 -58.51
N ILE A 10 -6.21 -14.88 -58.87
CA ILE A 10 -5.54 -15.76 -57.88
C ILE A 10 -4.39 -15.05 -57.20
N VAL A 11 -3.54 -14.34 -57.95
CA VAL A 11 -2.44 -13.54 -57.39
C VAL A 11 -2.98 -12.46 -56.47
N ARG A 12 -4.07 -11.77 -56.84
CA ARG A 12 -4.69 -10.77 -55.97
C ARG A 12 -5.22 -11.36 -54.66
N ILE A 13 -5.95 -12.49 -54.75
CA ILE A 13 -6.47 -13.19 -53.57
C ILE A 13 -5.32 -13.62 -52.64
N SER A 14 -4.22 -14.14 -53.19
CA SER A 14 -3.07 -14.57 -52.40
C SER A 14 -2.38 -13.38 -51.70
N VAL A 15 -2.16 -12.28 -52.42
CA VAL A 15 -1.56 -11.06 -51.86
C VAL A 15 -2.45 -10.47 -50.76
N THR A 16 -3.77 -10.37 -50.99
CA THR A 16 -4.71 -9.87 -49.98
C THR A 16 -4.79 -10.78 -48.75
N SER A 17 -4.73 -12.11 -48.95
CA SER A 17 -4.73 -13.09 -47.84
C SER A 17 -3.47 -12.96 -46.97
N ILE A 18 -2.28 -12.78 -47.57
CA ILE A 18 -1.02 -12.56 -46.85
C ILE A 18 -1.06 -11.22 -46.14
N ALA A 19 -1.49 -10.14 -46.80
CA ALA A 19 -1.62 -8.82 -46.19
C ALA A 19 -2.55 -8.86 -44.97
N LEU A 20 -3.72 -9.51 -45.10
CA LEU A 20 -4.66 -9.66 -43.99
C LEU A 20 -4.05 -10.43 -42.83
N ALA A 21 -3.33 -11.52 -43.06
CA ALA A 21 -2.67 -12.30 -42.02
C ALA A 21 -1.62 -11.46 -41.27
N VAL A 22 -0.81 -10.67 -41.98
CA VAL A 22 0.19 -9.79 -41.38
C VAL A 22 -0.48 -8.69 -40.54
N VAL A 23 -1.52 -8.04 -41.08
CA VAL A 23 -2.26 -6.99 -40.35
C VAL A 23 -2.88 -7.53 -39.05
N VAL A 24 -3.54 -8.70 -39.13
CA VAL A 24 -4.14 -9.33 -37.94
C VAL A 24 -3.06 -9.67 -36.89
N ASN A 25 -1.92 -10.21 -37.30
CA ASN A 25 -0.81 -10.51 -36.38
C ASN A 25 -0.27 -9.25 -35.73
N LEU A 26 -0.05 -8.17 -36.47
CA LEU A 26 0.44 -6.90 -35.92
C LEU A 26 -0.55 -6.30 -34.91
N ILE A 27 -1.85 -6.30 -35.27
CA ILE A 27 -2.90 -5.82 -34.36
C ILE A 27 -2.94 -6.68 -33.10
N THR A 28 -2.88 -8.00 -33.20
CA THR A 28 -2.90 -8.91 -32.04
C THR A 28 -1.74 -8.63 -31.11
N ILE A 29 -0.52 -8.52 -31.64
CA ILE A 29 0.66 -8.18 -30.83
C ILE A 29 0.50 -6.81 -30.16
N ALA A 30 0.08 -5.80 -30.91
CA ALA A 30 -0.07 -4.45 -30.39
C ALA A 30 -1.13 -4.38 -29.26
N VAL A 31 -2.27 -5.04 -29.45
CA VAL A 31 -3.35 -5.09 -28.45
C VAL A 31 -2.88 -5.80 -27.18
N VAL A 32 -2.25 -6.97 -27.31
CA VAL A 32 -1.84 -7.74 -26.13
C VAL A 32 -0.71 -7.07 -25.36
N THR A 33 0.31 -6.58 -26.06
CA THR A 33 1.42 -5.87 -25.40
C THR A 33 0.94 -4.58 -24.73
N GLY A 34 0.03 -3.85 -25.39
CA GLY A 34 -0.60 -2.65 -24.84
C GLY A 34 -1.42 -2.96 -23.57
N PHE A 35 -2.25 -4.00 -23.66
CA PHE A 35 -3.07 -4.46 -22.53
C PHE A 35 -2.22 -4.89 -21.32
N GLN A 36 -1.21 -5.72 -21.55
CA GLN A 36 -0.31 -6.16 -20.48
C GLN A 36 0.42 -5.00 -19.81
N LYS A 37 0.91 -4.04 -20.61
CA LYS A 37 1.54 -2.84 -20.09
C LYS A 37 0.57 -2.03 -19.21
N GLU A 38 -0.67 -1.87 -19.68
CA GLU A 38 -1.69 -1.13 -18.92
C GLU A 38 -2.03 -1.82 -17.59
N VAL A 39 -2.22 -3.15 -17.59
CA VAL A 39 -2.47 -3.91 -16.36
C VAL A 39 -1.29 -3.80 -15.40
N ARG A 40 -0.05 -3.98 -15.87
CA ARG A 40 1.16 -3.83 -15.05
C ARG A 40 1.24 -2.45 -14.42
N ASN A 41 1.03 -1.39 -15.18
CA ASN A 41 1.06 -0.01 -14.68
C ASN A 41 -0.01 0.25 -13.62
N LYS A 42 -1.21 -0.29 -13.81
CA LYS A 42 -2.30 -0.13 -12.84
C LYS A 42 -2.05 -0.91 -11.56
N VAL A 43 -1.57 -2.15 -11.64
CA VAL A 43 -1.27 -2.98 -10.46
C VAL A 43 -0.13 -2.35 -9.65
N SER A 44 0.97 -1.96 -10.31
CA SER A 44 2.10 -1.30 -9.64
C SER A 44 1.77 0.10 -9.12
N GLY A 45 0.80 0.79 -9.71
CA GLY A 45 0.35 2.09 -9.25
C GLY A 45 -0.37 2.07 -7.89
N PHE A 46 -1.00 0.95 -7.53
CA PHE A 46 -1.58 0.76 -6.20
C PHE A 46 -0.57 0.37 -5.13
N GLY A 47 0.32 -0.56 -5.44
CA GLY A 47 1.17 -1.23 -4.45
C GLY A 47 2.67 -1.15 -4.72
N SER A 48 3.12 -0.27 -5.65
CA SER A 48 4.51 -0.18 -6.10
C SER A 48 5.05 -1.42 -6.83
N HIS A 49 6.31 -1.37 -7.25
CA HIS A 49 6.97 -2.49 -7.95
C HIS A 49 7.61 -3.49 -6.98
N ILE A 50 8.15 -2.99 -5.87
CA ILE A 50 8.78 -3.79 -4.81
C ILE A 50 8.30 -3.28 -3.47
N PHE A 51 8.04 -4.19 -2.54
CA PHE A 51 7.64 -3.90 -1.18
C PHE A 51 8.66 -4.47 -0.19
N ILE A 52 9.15 -3.63 0.73
CA ILE A 52 10.07 -4.00 1.80
C ILE A 52 9.29 -3.96 3.11
N MET A 53 9.22 -5.07 3.83
CA MET A 53 8.43 -5.22 5.05
C MET A 53 9.11 -6.12 6.07
N SER A 54 8.50 -6.32 7.23
CA SER A 54 8.94 -7.31 8.21
C SER A 54 8.89 -8.72 7.63
N SER A 55 9.87 -9.55 8.00
CA SER A 55 9.94 -10.96 7.58
C SER A 55 8.92 -11.80 8.35
N GLY A 56 8.41 -12.84 7.71
CA GLY A 56 7.45 -13.78 8.32
C GLY A 56 6.00 -13.50 7.98
N GLU A 57 5.70 -12.36 7.34
CA GLU A 57 4.35 -11.99 6.96
C GLU A 57 3.99 -12.45 5.54
N ASN A 58 2.78 -12.94 5.38
CA ASN A 58 2.27 -13.41 4.09
C ASN A 58 1.56 -12.31 3.29
N SER A 59 1.07 -11.28 3.95
CA SER A 59 0.30 -10.20 3.33
C SER A 59 0.95 -8.84 3.57
N ILE A 60 0.99 -8.00 2.55
CA ILE A 60 1.43 -6.60 2.66
C ILE A 60 0.42 -5.72 3.40
N TYR A 61 -0.82 -6.20 3.56
CA TYR A 61 -1.92 -5.43 4.16
C TYR A 61 -2.02 -5.58 5.69
N GLU A 62 -1.34 -6.58 6.26
CA GLU A 62 -1.26 -6.85 7.69
C GLU A 62 0.19 -7.22 8.01
N THR A 63 1.04 -6.23 8.17
CA THR A 63 2.47 -6.43 8.46
C THR A 63 2.79 -6.03 9.88
N ASP A 64 3.74 -6.73 10.47
CA ASP A 64 4.41 -6.25 11.68
C ASP A 64 5.14 -4.95 11.36
N PRO A 65 5.21 -4.02 12.33
CA PRO A 65 5.86 -2.74 12.13
C PRO A 65 7.37 -2.91 11.94
N ILE A 66 7.92 -2.10 11.06
CA ILE A 66 9.37 -1.90 10.93
C ILE A 66 9.75 -0.47 11.28
N LEU A 67 11.00 -0.25 11.68
CA LEU A 67 11.49 1.10 11.94
C LEU A 67 11.52 1.92 10.65
N LYS A 68 11.02 3.15 10.73
CA LYS A 68 10.98 4.08 9.61
C LYS A 68 12.36 4.60 9.22
N ASN A 69 13.29 4.74 10.17
CA ASN A 69 14.63 5.26 9.89
C ASN A 69 15.62 4.11 9.72
N GLN A 70 15.70 3.57 8.53
CA GLN A 70 16.57 2.46 8.16
C GLN A 70 17.86 2.94 7.51
N ALA A 71 18.97 2.24 7.79
CA ALA A 71 20.30 2.61 7.28
C ALA A 71 20.42 2.50 5.75
N PHE A 72 19.62 1.66 5.10
CA PHE A 72 19.63 1.44 3.65
C PHE A 72 18.91 2.53 2.85
N LEU A 73 18.15 3.43 3.49
CA LEU A 73 17.34 4.42 2.77
C LEU A 73 18.17 5.40 1.96
N ASP A 74 19.32 5.85 2.49
CA ASP A 74 20.18 6.78 1.78
C ASP A 74 20.72 6.16 0.47
N GLU A 75 21.02 4.86 0.49
CA GLU A 75 21.42 4.11 -0.68
C GLU A 75 20.28 3.97 -1.69
N LEU A 76 19.07 3.61 -1.24
CA LEU A 76 17.90 3.51 -2.10
C LEU A 76 17.52 4.85 -2.73
N HIS A 77 17.59 5.95 -1.99
CA HIS A 77 17.30 7.28 -2.52
C HIS A 77 18.36 7.75 -3.56
N SER A 78 19.58 7.24 -3.46
CA SER A 78 20.68 7.55 -4.37
C SER A 78 20.66 6.69 -5.63
N ASP A 79 19.91 5.59 -5.65
CA ASP A 79 19.85 4.66 -6.77
C ASP A 79 19.07 5.24 -7.95
N LYS A 80 19.79 5.46 -9.05
CA LYS A 80 19.23 6.05 -10.28
C LYS A 80 18.23 5.14 -11.00
N SER A 81 18.22 3.85 -10.72
CA SER A 81 17.25 2.89 -11.29
C SER A 81 15.87 2.98 -10.64
N LEU A 82 15.78 3.57 -9.44
CA LEU A 82 14.55 3.76 -8.71
C LEU A 82 13.88 5.10 -9.07
N ALA A 83 12.57 5.09 -9.13
CA ALA A 83 11.75 6.28 -9.34
C ALA A 83 11.38 6.95 -8.01
N GLY A 84 11.20 6.16 -6.95
CA GLY A 84 10.89 6.66 -5.61
C GLY A 84 10.82 5.55 -4.57
N VAL A 85 10.96 5.96 -3.31
CA VAL A 85 10.83 5.12 -2.12
C VAL A 85 9.90 5.83 -1.15
N HIS A 86 8.80 5.20 -0.77
CA HIS A 86 7.76 5.80 0.07
C HIS A 86 7.42 4.91 1.25
N ALA A 87 7.39 5.50 2.45
CA ALA A 87 6.93 4.84 3.65
C ALA A 87 5.39 4.71 3.62
N VAL A 88 4.88 3.52 3.92
CA VAL A 88 3.44 3.25 3.93
C VAL A 88 3.04 2.38 5.12
N ALA A 89 1.76 2.41 5.41
CA ALA A 89 1.13 1.50 6.36
C ALA A 89 -0.27 1.16 5.87
N TYR A 90 -0.73 -0.03 6.20
CA TYR A 90 -2.06 -0.50 5.85
C TYR A 90 -2.86 -0.85 7.09
N LYS A 91 -4.18 -0.66 7.02
CA LYS A 91 -5.11 -1.09 8.05
C LYS A 91 -6.44 -1.51 7.45
N PRO A 92 -6.91 -2.72 7.70
CA PRO A 92 -8.28 -3.10 7.38
C PRO A 92 -9.29 -2.18 8.07
N VAL A 93 -10.30 -1.77 7.32
CA VAL A 93 -11.33 -0.82 7.76
C VAL A 93 -12.71 -1.25 7.26
N ILE A 94 -13.73 -1.01 8.07
CA ILE A 94 -15.12 -1.15 7.67
C ILE A 94 -15.71 0.25 7.56
N PHE A 95 -16.03 0.66 6.35
CA PHE A 95 -16.75 1.90 6.08
C PHE A 95 -18.24 1.67 6.22
N GLN A 96 -18.94 2.67 6.74
CA GLN A 96 -20.38 2.64 6.95
C GLN A 96 -21.01 3.90 6.34
N SER A 97 -22.10 3.70 5.58
CA SER A 97 -22.88 4.79 5.04
C SER A 97 -23.69 5.51 6.13
N GLU A 98 -24.18 6.68 5.84
CA GLU A 98 -25.30 7.23 6.58
C GLU A 98 -26.57 6.40 6.33
N LYS A 99 -27.53 6.52 7.25
CA LYS A 99 -28.85 5.91 7.02
C LYS A 99 -29.55 6.67 5.90
N PHE A 100 -30.00 5.96 4.89
CA PHE A 100 -30.78 6.53 3.78
C PHE A 100 -32.06 5.75 3.54
N GLU A 101 -33.09 6.46 3.09
CA GLU A 101 -34.39 5.85 2.74
C GLU A 101 -34.32 5.36 1.29
N GLN A 102 -34.52 4.08 1.10
CA GLN A 102 -34.72 3.47 -0.22
C GLN A 102 -36.22 3.21 -0.45
N ARG A 103 -36.81 3.86 -1.46
CA ARG A 103 -38.12 3.56 -1.91
C ARG A 103 -38.15 2.27 -2.73
N ILE A 104 -38.89 1.30 -2.28
CA ILE A 104 -39.14 0.06 -3.02
C ILE A 104 -40.50 0.17 -3.66
N LYS A 105 -40.52 0.22 -4.99
CA LYS A 105 -41.76 0.09 -5.77
C LYS A 105 -42.11 -1.39 -5.85
N SER A 106 -43.01 -1.86 -5.01
CA SER A 106 -43.66 -3.14 -5.18
C SER A 106 -45.08 -2.92 -5.70
N THR A 107 -45.60 -3.85 -6.50
CA THR A 107 -46.94 -3.80 -7.11
C THR A 107 -48.01 -3.43 -6.07
N GLY A 108 -48.31 -2.12 -5.95
CA GLY A 108 -49.43 -1.58 -5.19
C GLY A 108 -49.13 -0.80 -3.90
N THR A 109 -47.91 -0.82 -3.38
CA THR A 109 -47.56 -0.04 -2.17
C THR A 109 -46.17 0.51 -2.25
N ASP A 110 -45.99 1.84 -2.19
CA ASP A 110 -44.68 2.50 -2.02
C ASP A 110 -44.28 2.35 -0.54
N THR A 111 -43.28 1.50 -0.30
CA THR A 111 -42.71 1.33 1.05
C THR A 111 -41.29 1.89 1.08
N SER A 112 -41.02 2.76 2.04
CA SER A 112 -39.66 3.22 2.28
C SER A 112 -38.95 2.35 3.33
N ILE A 113 -37.78 1.83 3.02
CA ILE A 113 -36.95 1.08 3.97
C ILE A 113 -35.69 1.91 4.27
N VAL A 114 -35.45 2.10 5.57
CA VAL A 114 -34.20 2.73 6.02
C VAL A 114 -33.06 1.71 5.88
N ARG A 115 -32.10 1.99 5.03
CA ARG A 115 -30.89 1.16 4.84
C ARG A 115 -29.65 1.85 5.34
N GLN A 116 -28.69 1.04 5.75
CA GLN A 116 -27.33 1.45 6.07
C GLN A 116 -26.40 0.40 5.51
N GLU A 117 -25.57 0.81 4.59
CA GLU A 117 -24.64 -0.09 3.91
C GLU A 117 -23.28 -0.09 4.62
N ILE A 118 -22.59 -1.22 4.59
CA ILE A 118 -21.23 -1.39 5.11
C ILE A 118 -20.34 -1.95 4.00
N HIS A 119 -19.09 -1.54 3.99
CA HIS A 119 -18.11 -2.00 3.01
C HIS A 119 -16.75 -2.21 3.67
N GLY A 120 -16.18 -3.43 3.53
CA GLY A 120 -14.84 -3.74 3.98
C GLY A 120 -13.81 -3.20 2.99
N ALA A 121 -12.81 -2.49 3.48
CA ALA A 121 -11.74 -1.91 2.68
C ALA A 121 -10.41 -1.97 3.43
N ILE A 122 -9.35 -1.53 2.79
CA ILE A 122 -8.01 -1.37 3.34
C ILE A 122 -7.64 0.10 3.22
N LEU A 123 -7.36 0.73 4.34
CA LEU A 123 -6.84 2.09 4.38
C LEU A 123 -5.33 2.05 4.20
N LYS A 124 -4.85 2.59 3.09
CA LYS A 124 -3.44 2.83 2.80
C LYS A 124 -3.06 4.20 3.33
N GLY A 125 -2.19 4.24 4.33
CA GLY A 125 -1.61 5.46 4.85
C GLY A 125 -0.35 5.83 4.08
N VAL A 126 -0.27 7.07 3.59
CA VAL A 126 0.87 7.60 2.85
C VAL A 126 1.37 8.90 3.46
N GLU A 127 2.64 9.24 3.23
CA GLU A 127 3.24 10.46 3.72
C GLU A 127 2.88 11.69 2.87
N TRP A 128 3.19 12.88 3.38
CA TRP A 128 2.97 14.16 2.70
C TRP A 128 3.73 14.30 1.38
N ASN A 129 4.87 13.58 1.21
CA ASN A 129 5.73 13.57 0.03
C ASN A 129 5.46 12.37 -0.92
N TYR A 130 4.34 11.68 -0.73
CA TYR A 130 3.96 10.55 -1.58
C TYR A 130 3.76 10.96 -3.03
N ASP A 131 4.17 10.11 -3.97
CA ASP A 131 3.93 10.34 -5.39
C ASP A 131 2.47 10.07 -5.77
N TRP A 132 1.71 11.13 -5.96
CA TRP A 132 0.29 11.07 -6.30
C TRP A 132 0.00 10.94 -7.79
N THR A 133 1.02 10.80 -8.66
CA THR A 133 0.85 10.78 -10.13
C THR A 133 -0.20 9.78 -10.57
N PHE A 134 -0.11 8.54 -10.07
CA PHE A 134 -1.07 7.49 -10.39
C PHE A 134 -2.52 7.85 -10.03
N PHE A 135 -2.75 8.29 -8.79
CA PHE A 135 -4.10 8.66 -8.35
C PHE A 135 -4.62 9.93 -9.03
N LYS A 136 -3.73 10.86 -9.38
CA LYS A 136 -4.07 12.08 -10.12
C LYS A 136 -4.58 11.76 -11.52
N GLU A 137 -3.95 10.81 -12.22
CA GLU A 137 -4.36 10.37 -13.56
C GLU A 137 -5.70 9.64 -13.54
N HIS A 138 -6.04 8.99 -12.43
CA HIS A 138 -7.26 8.20 -12.28
C HIS A 138 -8.35 8.91 -11.47
N LEU A 139 -8.13 10.16 -11.05
CA LEU A 139 -9.11 10.93 -10.30
C LEU A 139 -10.32 11.27 -11.17
N LYS A 140 -11.52 10.93 -10.71
CA LYS A 140 -12.79 11.19 -11.39
C LYS A 140 -13.49 12.43 -10.87
N GLU A 141 -13.53 12.59 -9.54
CA GLU A 141 -14.22 13.70 -8.88
C GLU A 141 -13.43 14.19 -7.67
N GLY A 142 -13.54 15.47 -7.36
CA GLY A 142 -12.92 16.08 -6.20
C GLY A 142 -11.43 16.38 -6.37
N ARG A 143 -10.65 16.18 -5.34
CA ARG A 143 -9.21 16.47 -5.27
C ARG A 143 -8.46 15.41 -4.46
N LEU A 144 -7.15 15.43 -4.53
CA LEU A 144 -6.27 14.63 -3.67
C LEU A 144 -6.30 15.18 -2.22
N PRO A 145 -6.00 14.34 -1.21
CA PRO A 145 -5.91 14.76 0.18
C PRO A 145 -4.78 15.79 0.37
N ASP A 146 -5.04 16.81 1.19
CA ASP A 146 -4.02 17.78 1.60
C ASP A 146 -3.27 17.23 2.83
N LEU A 147 -2.18 16.54 2.58
CA LEU A 147 -1.32 15.98 3.61
C LEU A 147 -0.20 16.96 3.93
N LYS A 148 -0.17 17.47 5.17
CA LYS A 148 0.85 18.43 5.64
C LYS A 148 1.80 17.76 6.63
N LYS A 149 3.08 18.14 6.59
CA LYS A 149 4.10 17.61 7.51
C LYS A 149 3.75 17.86 8.98
N GLU A 150 3.10 18.98 9.28
CA GLU A 150 2.88 19.46 10.64
C GLU A 150 1.53 19.04 11.26
N LYS A 151 0.53 18.72 10.42
CA LYS A 151 -0.83 18.42 10.88
C LYS A 151 -1.35 17.12 10.26
N VAL A 152 -1.88 16.23 11.12
CA VAL A 152 -2.56 15.01 10.68
C VAL A 152 -3.84 15.37 9.93
N SER A 153 -4.03 14.75 8.76
CA SER A 153 -5.20 14.99 7.93
C SER A 153 -6.20 13.84 8.05
N THR A 154 -7.48 14.17 8.21
CA THR A 154 -8.57 13.18 8.18
C THR A 154 -9.16 12.98 6.79
N GLU A 155 -8.56 13.61 5.78
CA GLU A 155 -9.01 13.51 4.39
C GLU A 155 -8.61 12.17 3.78
N ILE A 156 -9.56 11.58 3.03
CA ILE A 156 -9.33 10.34 2.29
C ILE A 156 -9.85 10.44 0.87
N ILE A 157 -9.26 9.62 -0.01
CA ILE A 157 -9.82 9.29 -1.30
C ILE A 157 -10.24 7.82 -1.31
N ILE A 158 -11.34 7.52 -1.98
CA ILE A 158 -11.85 6.18 -2.18
C ILE A 158 -12.13 5.94 -3.66
N SER A 159 -12.30 4.68 -4.03
CA SER A 159 -12.70 4.38 -5.41
C SER A 159 -14.17 4.72 -5.66
N GLU A 160 -14.50 4.95 -6.93
CA GLU A 160 -15.89 5.12 -7.39
C GLU A 160 -16.76 3.92 -6.97
N ARG A 161 -16.18 2.71 -6.93
CA ARG A 161 -16.89 1.51 -6.53
C ARG A 161 -17.27 1.51 -5.06
N ILE A 162 -16.35 1.88 -4.18
CA ILE A 162 -16.63 2.04 -2.74
C ILE A 162 -17.66 3.18 -2.54
N ALA A 163 -17.46 4.31 -3.24
CA ALA A 163 -18.36 5.46 -3.14
C ALA A 163 -19.81 5.08 -3.54
N ARG A 164 -19.98 4.34 -4.64
CA ARG A 164 -21.30 3.86 -5.08
C ARG A 164 -21.92 2.85 -4.11
N ALA A 165 -21.12 1.88 -3.61
CA ALA A 165 -21.59 0.88 -2.66
C ALA A 165 -22.14 1.49 -1.37
N LEU A 166 -21.54 2.61 -0.93
CA LEU A 166 -21.93 3.32 0.30
C LEU A 166 -22.81 4.55 0.04
N ASN A 167 -23.14 4.85 -1.21
CA ASN A 167 -23.86 6.05 -1.63
C ASN A 167 -23.24 7.34 -1.10
N LEU A 168 -21.88 7.44 -1.16
CA LEU A 168 -21.10 8.56 -0.68
C LEU A 168 -20.83 9.58 -1.79
N LYS A 169 -20.82 10.85 -1.42
CA LYS A 169 -20.48 11.99 -2.29
C LYS A 169 -19.30 12.78 -1.72
N ILE A 170 -18.59 13.50 -2.59
CA ILE A 170 -17.50 14.39 -2.18
C ILE A 170 -17.96 15.37 -1.09
N GLY A 171 -17.11 15.55 -0.09
CA GLY A 171 -17.34 16.44 1.05
C GLY A 171 -18.08 15.81 2.22
N GLN A 172 -18.66 14.62 2.05
CA GLN A 172 -19.33 13.91 3.15
C GLN A 172 -18.34 13.27 4.12
N GLU A 173 -18.83 13.03 5.33
CA GLU A 173 -18.14 12.28 6.36
C GLU A 173 -18.34 10.77 6.17
N VAL A 174 -17.25 10.02 6.28
CA VAL A 174 -17.24 8.57 6.18
C VAL A 174 -17.00 7.99 7.56
N LYS A 175 -18.02 7.35 8.13
CA LYS A 175 -17.90 6.62 9.39
C LYS A 175 -17.12 5.34 9.16
N SER A 176 -16.06 5.16 9.93
CA SER A 176 -15.11 4.08 9.74
C SER A 176 -14.88 3.34 11.05
N PHE A 177 -14.86 2.02 10.99
CA PHE A 177 -14.65 1.15 12.14
C PHE A 177 -13.40 0.29 11.89
N PHE A 178 -12.55 0.25 12.90
CA PHE A 178 -11.34 -0.57 12.89
C PHE A 178 -11.50 -1.68 13.91
N VAL A 179 -11.22 -2.92 13.48
CA VAL A 179 -11.35 -4.09 14.35
C VAL A 179 -10.12 -4.17 15.25
N LYS A 180 -10.36 -4.08 16.54
CA LYS A 180 -9.42 -4.33 17.64
C LYS A 180 -10.15 -5.11 18.73
N ASN A 181 -9.52 -5.27 19.91
CA ASN A 181 -10.20 -5.80 21.11
C ASN A 181 -11.52 -5.08 21.39
N GLN A 182 -11.55 -3.76 21.14
CA GLN A 182 -12.78 -2.98 21.06
C GLN A 182 -12.79 -2.20 19.73
N PRO A 183 -13.94 -2.15 19.02
CA PRO A 183 -14.03 -1.43 17.76
C PRO A 183 -13.76 0.06 17.94
N ILE A 184 -12.76 0.58 17.21
CA ILE A 184 -12.45 2.01 17.23
C ILE A 184 -13.18 2.68 16.08
N LYS A 185 -14.00 3.70 16.43
CA LYS A 185 -14.67 4.55 15.45
C LYS A 185 -13.80 5.74 15.08
N ARG A 186 -13.65 6.02 13.78
CA ARG A 186 -13.06 7.25 13.23
C ARG A 186 -13.97 7.82 12.16
N ILE A 187 -13.88 9.12 11.95
CA ILE A 187 -14.63 9.83 10.92
C ILE A 187 -13.61 10.46 9.98
N PHE A 188 -13.72 10.11 8.69
CA PHE A 188 -12.91 10.66 7.63
C PHE A 188 -13.73 11.61 6.76
N LYS A 189 -13.07 12.56 6.12
CA LYS A 189 -13.68 13.44 5.13
C LYS A 189 -13.35 12.93 3.73
N LEU A 190 -14.36 12.63 2.93
CA LEU A 190 -14.19 12.22 1.54
C LEU A 190 -13.89 13.44 0.67
N VAL A 191 -12.69 13.51 0.10
CA VAL A 191 -12.25 14.65 -0.72
C VAL A 191 -12.03 14.30 -2.18
N GLY A 192 -11.87 13.02 -2.53
CA GLY A 192 -11.68 12.59 -3.90
C GLY A 192 -12.20 11.20 -4.17
N ILE A 193 -12.65 10.98 -5.41
CA ILE A 193 -13.12 9.70 -5.92
C ILE A 193 -12.27 9.36 -7.14
N TYR A 194 -11.65 8.18 -7.13
CA TYR A 194 -10.83 7.68 -8.23
C TYR A 194 -11.44 6.43 -8.88
N ALA A 195 -11.06 6.11 -10.11
CA ALA A 195 -11.43 4.88 -10.80
C ALA A 195 -10.30 4.43 -11.73
N THR A 196 -9.74 3.26 -11.45
CA THR A 196 -8.64 2.72 -12.26
C THR A 196 -9.12 1.70 -13.29
N GLY A 197 -10.31 1.13 -13.06
CA GLY A 197 -10.85 0.04 -13.87
C GLY A 197 -10.29 -1.34 -13.50
N LEU A 198 -9.43 -1.46 -12.49
CA LEU A 198 -9.06 -2.73 -11.86
C LEU A 198 -9.99 -3.01 -10.69
N GLU A 199 -11.02 -3.80 -10.96
CA GLU A 199 -12.11 -4.05 -10.02
C GLU A 199 -11.64 -4.57 -8.67
N GLU A 200 -10.61 -5.41 -8.65
CA GLU A 200 -10.08 -6.00 -7.44
C GLU A 200 -9.52 -4.96 -6.47
N PHE A 201 -8.77 -3.99 -6.98
CA PHE A 201 -8.21 -2.89 -6.17
C PHE A 201 -9.24 -1.80 -5.91
N ASP A 202 -10.07 -1.47 -6.92
CA ASP A 202 -11.14 -0.47 -6.78
C ASP A 202 -12.19 -0.87 -5.73
N ARG A 203 -12.29 -2.14 -5.36
CA ARG A 203 -13.15 -2.60 -4.27
C ARG A 203 -12.53 -2.47 -2.89
N LYS A 204 -11.20 -2.42 -2.79
CA LYS A 204 -10.51 -2.65 -1.50
C LYS A 204 -9.80 -1.42 -0.98
N ILE A 205 -9.23 -0.56 -1.81
CA ILE A 205 -8.25 0.44 -1.40
C ILE A 205 -8.90 1.80 -1.15
N ALA A 206 -8.60 2.38 0.00
CA ALA A 206 -8.79 3.79 0.33
C ALA A 206 -7.42 4.39 0.70
N VAL A 207 -7.18 5.68 0.45
CA VAL A 207 -5.87 6.30 0.72
C VAL A 207 -6.05 7.53 1.60
N GLY A 208 -5.19 7.65 2.62
CA GLY A 208 -5.20 8.74 3.60
C GLY A 208 -3.84 8.98 4.24
N ASP A 209 -3.80 9.72 5.34
CA ASP A 209 -2.58 10.08 6.06
C ASP A 209 -1.96 8.87 6.80
N LEU A 210 -0.65 8.65 6.60
CA LEU A 210 0.11 7.58 7.24
C LEU A 210 0.01 7.64 8.78
N ARG A 211 0.03 8.83 9.36
CA ARG A 211 0.03 9.00 10.83
C ARG A 211 -1.25 8.50 11.47
N LEU A 212 -2.40 8.64 10.79
CA LEU A 212 -3.65 8.04 11.27
C LEU A 212 -3.58 6.52 11.28
N VAL A 213 -2.98 5.93 10.26
CA VAL A 213 -2.83 4.46 10.19
C VAL A 213 -1.84 3.96 11.23
N GLN A 214 -0.77 4.71 11.50
CA GLN A 214 0.16 4.41 12.59
C GLN A 214 -0.53 4.41 13.96
N GLU A 215 -1.36 5.43 14.25
CA GLU A 215 -2.16 5.47 15.49
C GLU A 215 -3.15 4.31 15.59
N LEU A 216 -3.78 3.93 14.48
CA LEU A 216 -4.75 2.85 14.43
C LEU A 216 -4.10 1.46 14.58
N ASN A 217 -2.84 1.32 14.24
CA ASN A 217 -2.07 0.09 14.39
C ASN A 217 -1.47 -0.07 15.80
N ASP A 218 -1.50 0.96 16.66
CA ASP A 218 -0.87 0.98 17.98
C ASP A 218 0.63 0.64 17.95
N TRP A 219 1.30 0.97 16.86
CA TRP A 219 2.73 0.77 16.76
C TRP A 219 3.47 1.79 17.62
N GLY A 220 4.45 1.30 18.37
CA GLY A 220 5.15 2.13 19.33
C GLY A 220 4.30 2.45 20.57
N ILE A 221 4.89 3.19 21.49
CA ILE A 221 4.29 3.51 22.78
C ILE A 221 4.23 5.02 23.00
N LYS A 222 3.31 5.43 23.87
CA LYS A 222 3.24 6.80 24.43
C LYS A 222 3.22 6.72 25.93
N ALA A 223 4.18 7.39 26.57
CA ALA A 223 4.30 7.46 28.02
C ALA A 223 3.66 8.72 28.59
N GLU A 224 2.98 8.57 29.70
CA GLU A 224 2.40 9.67 30.50
C GLU A 224 2.67 9.41 31.97
N ILE A 225 2.70 10.47 32.78
CA ILE A 225 2.82 10.36 34.23
C ILE A 225 1.54 10.88 34.84
N ALA A 226 0.81 10.00 35.51
CA ALA A 226 -0.39 10.32 36.24
C ALA A 226 -0.11 10.40 37.76
N ILE A 227 -0.88 11.21 38.45
CA ILE A 227 -0.95 11.21 39.89
C ILE A 227 -2.26 10.54 40.26
N ALA A 228 -2.17 9.44 41.03
CA ALA A 228 -3.35 8.79 41.56
C ALA A 228 -4.05 9.75 42.53
N ASP A 229 -5.39 9.77 42.51
CA ASP A 229 -6.20 10.73 43.29
C ASP A 229 -6.06 10.60 44.83
N THR A 230 -5.38 9.58 45.28
CA THR A 230 -5.22 9.29 46.71
C THR A 230 -3.91 9.86 47.26
N LEU A 231 -4.02 10.96 47.99
CA LEU A 231 -2.95 11.43 48.85
C LEU A 231 -3.07 10.72 50.20
N TYR A 232 -2.18 9.78 50.47
CA TYR A 232 -2.09 9.14 51.79
C TYR A 232 -0.97 9.74 52.57
N LYS A 233 -1.28 10.33 53.74
CA LYS A 233 -0.30 11.01 54.65
C LYS A 233 0.63 11.99 53.94
N GLY A 234 0.10 12.78 52.97
CA GLY A 234 0.88 13.76 52.22
C GLY A 234 1.82 13.20 51.16
N GLN A 235 1.80 11.90 50.96
CA GLN A 235 2.56 11.25 49.90
C GLN A 235 1.79 11.27 48.57
N LEU A 236 2.50 11.50 47.47
CA LEU A 236 1.98 11.41 46.14
C LEU A 236 2.23 9.99 45.60
N ILE A 237 1.19 9.34 45.13
CA ILE A 237 1.34 8.10 44.39
C ILE A 237 1.46 8.47 42.91
N ILE A 238 2.65 8.31 42.36
CA ILE A 238 2.95 8.58 40.96
C ILE A 238 2.85 7.27 40.19
N ARG A 239 2.11 7.29 39.06
CA ARG A 239 1.95 6.14 38.19
C ARG A 239 2.36 6.52 36.75
N GLY A 240 3.11 5.65 36.12
CA GLY A 240 3.33 5.70 34.66
C GLY A 240 2.15 5.05 33.92
N GLU A 241 1.58 5.77 33.03
CA GLU A 241 0.57 5.26 32.10
C GLU A 241 1.21 5.16 30.71
N VAL A 242 1.14 3.97 30.12
CA VAL A 242 1.71 3.71 28.80
C VAL A 242 0.62 3.16 27.90
N THR A 243 0.50 3.73 26.72
CA THR A 243 -0.47 3.30 25.72
C THR A 243 0.24 2.91 24.42
N GLY A 244 -0.35 1.99 23.65
CA GLY A 244 0.23 1.43 22.43
C GLY A 244 1.17 0.26 22.68
N GLY A 245 1.89 -0.18 21.65
CA GLY A 245 2.81 -1.31 21.72
C GLY A 245 2.12 -2.65 21.99
N ASN A 246 2.87 -3.58 22.58
CA ASN A 246 2.40 -4.96 22.84
C ASN A 246 1.68 -5.17 24.17
N GLY A 247 1.55 -4.12 24.99
CA GLY A 247 0.89 -4.18 26.30
C GLY A 247 1.79 -4.60 27.46
N ASN A 248 3.03 -5.01 27.20
CA ASN A 248 4.02 -5.34 28.23
C ASN A 248 5.05 -4.22 28.31
N TYR A 249 5.08 -3.52 29.45
CA TYR A 249 5.88 -2.31 29.58
C TYR A 249 6.94 -2.43 30.66
N ARG A 250 8.09 -1.79 30.41
CA ARG A 250 9.13 -1.52 31.40
C ARG A 250 9.14 -0.03 31.71
N TYR A 251 9.32 0.27 32.97
CA TYR A 251 9.30 1.63 33.52
C TYR A 251 10.67 1.92 34.13
N ASP A 252 11.34 2.97 33.67
CA ASP A 252 12.58 3.47 34.26
C ASP A 252 12.33 4.86 34.82
N TRP A 253 12.40 4.95 36.16
CA TRP A 253 12.25 6.17 36.92
C TRP A 253 13.60 6.80 37.30
N GLY A 254 14.69 6.38 36.63
CA GLY A 254 16.06 6.87 36.84
C GLY A 254 16.98 5.88 37.57
N LYS A 255 16.52 4.65 37.83
CA LYS A 255 17.30 3.59 38.49
C LYS A 255 17.49 2.33 37.61
N GLY A 256 17.22 2.42 36.32
CA GLY A 256 17.14 1.31 35.39
C GLY A 256 15.70 0.88 35.18
N TYR A 257 15.49 -0.05 34.22
CA TYR A 257 14.15 -0.52 33.90
C TYR A 257 13.59 -1.41 34.99
N GLU A 258 12.47 -1.00 35.56
CA GLU A 258 11.76 -1.70 36.62
C GLU A 258 10.38 -2.15 36.14
N SER A 259 9.88 -3.22 36.75
CA SER A 259 8.52 -3.73 36.45
C SER A 259 7.42 -2.87 37.12
N TYR A 260 7.79 -1.94 37.99
CA TYR A 260 6.85 -1.16 38.78
C TYR A 260 6.30 0.02 37.99
N SER A 261 4.99 0.00 37.74
CA SER A 261 4.29 1.08 37.06
C SER A 261 4.19 2.37 37.84
N GLY A 262 4.58 2.38 39.12
CA GLY A 262 4.48 3.58 39.95
C GLY A 262 5.25 3.47 41.25
N PHE A 263 5.44 4.61 41.93
CA PHE A 263 6.11 4.72 43.21
C PHE A 263 5.51 5.87 44.04
N THR A 264 5.85 5.89 45.30
CA THR A 264 5.43 6.93 46.22
C THR A 264 6.52 8.02 46.34
N LEU A 265 6.12 9.28 46.17
CA LEU A 265 7.02 10.44 46.25
C LEU A 265 6.55 11.44 47.31
N CYS A 266 7.51 11.93 48.10
CA CYS A 266 7.33 13.04 49.01
C CYS A 266 8.17 14.22 48.54
N PRO A 267 7.63 15.15 47.75
CA PRO A 267 8.40 16.29 47.27
C PRO A 267 8.61 17.34 48.40
N PHE A 268 9.84 17.68 48.68
CA PHE A 268 10.22 18.75 49.66
C PHE A 268 10.48 20.08 48.97
N GLN A 269 10.85 20.03 47.71
CA GLN A 269 11.23 21.15 46.85
C GLN A 269 10.72 20.92 45.46
N ASP A 270 10.86 21.89 44.60
CA ASP A 270 10.55 21.75 43.19
C ASP A 270 11.23 20.50 42.63
N THR A 271 10.44 19.61 42.06
CA THR A 271 10.90 18.27 41.66
C THR A 271 10.50 18.01 40.24
N LEU A 272 11.43 17.43 39.44
CA LEU A 272 11.16 16.90 38.10
C LEU A 272 11.22 15.39 38.18
N VAL A 273 10.08 14.74 37.91
CA VAL A 273 10.00 13.30 37.78
C VAL A 273 10.12 12.95 36.28
N ARG A 274 10.98 12.01 35.97
CA ARG A 274 11.17 11.49 34.61
C ARG A 274 10.76 10.03 34.59
N LEU A 275 9.99 9.67 33.60
CA LEU A 275 9.66 8.30 33.23
C LEU A 275 10.20 8.01 31.84
N VAL A 276 11.00 6.97 31.69
CA VAL A 276 11.30 6.35 30.39
C VAL A 276 10.57 5.02 30.33
N ALA A 277 9.66 4.89 29.40
CA ALA A 277 8.92 3.65 29.17
C ALA A 277 9.38 2.97 27.89
N SER A 278 9.40 1.64 27.88
CA SER A 278 9.58 0.83 26.69
C SER A 278 8.68 -0.39 26.78
N ASP A 279 8.21 -0.91 25.66
CA ASP A 279 7.62 -2.23 25.62
C ASP A 279 8.70 -3.30 25.40
N TYR A 280 8.42 -4.52 25.81
CA TYR A 280 9.36 -5.63 25.64
C TYR A 280 8.65 -6.84 25.09
N TRP A 281 9.35 -7.53 24.20
CA TRP A 281 8.96 -8.84 23.72
C TRP A 281 9.76 -9.89 24.45
N SER A 282 9.10 -10.87 25.06
CA SER A 282 9.77 -12.10 25.44
C SER A 282 9.78 -13.01 24.22
N ASP A 283 10.96 -13.25 23.66
CA ASP A 283 11.09 -14.30 22.67
C ASP A 283 10.80 -15.67 23.30
N LEU A 284 10.51 -16.67 22.48
CA LEU A 284 10.30 -18.06 22.89
C LEU A 284 11.54 -18.67 23.60
N ARG A 285 12.67 -17.96 23.64
CA ARG A 285 13.95 -18.35 24.28
C ARG A 285 14.18 -17.68 25.61
N GLY A 286 13.23 -16.83 26.07
CA GLY A 286 13.34 -16.16 27.38
C GLY A 286 14.33 -15.00 27.44
N LYS A 287 14.88 -14.55 26.32
CA LYS A 287 15.65 -13.31 26.26
C LYS A 287 14.70 -12.12 26.19
N ASN A 288 14.79 -11.26 27.18
CA ASN A 288 14.06 -10.00 27.20
C ASN A 288 14.79 -8.98 26.32
N GLU A 289 14.46 -8.95 25.04
CA GLU A 289 14.96 -7.91 24.14
C GLU A 289 13.99 -6.75 24.06
N THR A 290 14.50 -5.53 24.31
CA THR A 290 13.75 -4.30 24.15
C THR A 290 13.92 -3.86 22.69
N ASN A 291 12.96 -4.19 21.85
CA ASN A 291 13.02 -3.82 20.42
C ASN A 291 12.29 -2.52 20.13
N SER A 292 11.67 -1.88 21.13
CA SER A 292 10.93 -0.64 20.90
C SER A 292 11.78 0.59 21.19
N ILE A 293 11.48 1.65 20.43
CA ILE A 293 12.01 2.98 20.74
C ILE A 293 11.32 3.47 22.02
N PRO A 294 12.07 3.73 23.12
CA PRO A 294 11.49 4.18 24.37
C PRO A 294 10.88 5.57 24.21
N ASP A 295 9.81 5.83 24.96
CA ASP A 295 9.23 7.16 25.08
C ASP A 295 9.45 7.74 26.48
N THR A 296 9.59 9.07 26.57
CA THR A 296 9.94 9.74 27.82
C THR A 296 8.91 10.78 28.17
N ALA A 297 8.33 10.66 29.35
CA ALA A 297 7.42 11.63 29.95
C ALA A 297 8.06 12.32 31.16
N PHE A 298 7.59 13.54 31.45
CA PHE A 298 8.03 14.30 32.60
C PHE A 298 6.82 14.82 33.41
N LEU A 299 6.99 14.85 34.72
CA LEU A 299 6.09 15.54 35.64
C LEU A 299 6.87 16.57 36.43
N ARG A 300 6.54 17.83 36.22
CA ARG A 300 7.11 18.93 36.98
C ARG A 300 6.22 19.26 38.16
N ILE A 301 6.78 19.24 39.36
CA ILE A 301 6.11 19.56 40.62
C ILE A 301 6.73 20.83 41.14
N LYS A 302 5.95 21.91 41.28
CA LYS A 302 6.36 23.16 41.93
C LYS A 302 5.62 23.31 43.24
N ILE A 303 6.36 23.64 44.28
CA ILE A 303 5.82 23.78 45.64
C ILE A 303 5.77 25.28 46.01
N LYS A 304 4.59 25.77 46.37
CA LYS A 304 4.38 27.12 46.87
C LYS A 304 3.87 27.10 48.33
N GLY A 305 4.43 27.91 49.17
CA GLY A 305 4.05 28.04 50.57
C GLY A 305 5.20 27.78 51.57
N LEU A 306 5.12 28.37 52.74
CA LEU A 306 6.07 28.22 53.86
C LEU A 306 5.63 27.05 54.75
N GLY A 307 6.57 26.20 55.18
CA GLY A 307 6.35 25.20 56.19
C GLY A 307 6.76 23.76 55.84
N MET A 308 6.60 22.84 56.78
CA MET A 308 7.12 21.47 56.79
C MET A 308 6.77 20.63 55.57
N SER A 309 7.60 19.61 55.33
CA SER A 309 7.38 18.56 54.35
C SER A 309 5.95 18.01 54.37
N TYR A 310 5.34 17.82 53.20
CA TYR A 310 4.03 17.17 53.03
C TYR A 310 3.95 15.79 53.67
N CYS A 311 5.07 15.16 53.91
CA CYS A 311 5.21 13.81 54.43
C CYS A 311 5.60 13.78 55.90
N ASP A 312 5.42 14.87 56.62
CA ASP A 312 5.65 14.87 58.08
C ASP A 312 4.55 14.01 58.73
N PRO A 313 4.91 12.90 59.42
CA PRO A 313 3.95 12.04 60.08
C PRO A 313 3.19 12.71 61.23
N LYS A 314 3.59 13.94 61.65
CA LYS A 314 2.94 14.70 62.69
C LYS A 314 1.84 15.66 62.22
N THR A 315 1.67 15.83 60.91
CA THR A 315 0.61 16.65 60.34
C THR A 315 -0.58 15.77 59.98
N ASP A 316 -1.67 15.92 60.76
CA ASP A 316 -2.95 15.30 60.47
C ASP A 316 -3.61 16.06 59.30
N HIS A 317 -3.58 15.46 58.11
CA HIS A 317 -4.10 16.08 56.87
C HIS A 317 -5.59 15.75 56.69
N GLN A 318 -6.43 16.12 57.65
CA GLN A 318 -7.91 16.05 57.52
C GLN A 318 -8.50 17.26 56.76
N GLY A 319 -7.68 18.04 56.05
CA GLY A 319 -8.16 19.14 55.22
C GLY A 319 -8.70 18.69 53.89
N ASN A 320 -9.76 19.34 53.39
CA ASN A 320 -10.26 19.15 52.04
C ASN A 320 -9.15 19.38 51.00
N ILE A 321 -8.93 18.35 50.15
CA ILE A 321 -7.98 18.43 49.08
C ILE A 321 -8.74 18.95 47.86
N GLU A 322 -8.45 20.16 47.43
CA GLU A 322 -9.05 20.75 46.23
C GLU A 322 -8.09 20.60 45.05
N ARG A 323 -8.58 20.01 43.96
CA ARG A 323 -7.86 19.90 42.67
C ARG A 323 -8.44 20.94 41.71
N GLU A 324 -7.60 21.82 41.20
CA GLU A 324 -7.97 22.84 40.24
C GLU A 324 -7.12 22.71 38.97
N TYR A 325 -7.77 22.58 37.82
CA TYR A 325 -7.08 22.57 36.52
C TYR A 325 -6.71 23.99 36.12
N LEU A 326 -5.44 24.20 35.77
CA LEU A 326 -4.89 25.51 35.42
C LEU A 326 -4.88 25.78 33.91
N ASN A 327 -5.18 24.75 33.10
CA ASN A 327 -5.29 24.86 31.64
C ASN A 327 -6.42 24.00 31.09
N GLU A 328 -6.91 24.40 29.92
CA GLU A 328 -8.04 23.71 29.21
C GLU A 328 -7.71 22.25 28.81
N ASN A 329 -6.42 21.93 28.63
CA ASN A 329 -5.97 20.60 28.21
C ASN A 329 -5.80 19.62 29.36
N GLY A 330 -6.03 20.04 30.64
CA GLY A 330 -5.91 19.18 31.81
C GLY A 330 -4.47 18.75 32.17
N THR A 331 -3.46 19.25 31.46
CA THR A 331 -2.04 18.90 31.68
C THR A 331 -1.38 19.64 32.82
N SER A 332 -1.98 20.73 33.30
CA SER A 332 -1.51 21.51 34.43
C SER A 332 -2.66 21.67 35.42
N PHE A 333 -2.39 21.32 36.68
CA PHE A 333 -3.36 21.45 37.77
C PHE A 333 -2.65 21.77 39.07
N SER A 334 -3.41 22.30 40.03
CA SER A 334 -2.93 22.55 41.40
C SER A 334 -3.70 21.71 42.41
N ILE A 335 -3.01 21.30 43.44
CA ILE A 335 -3.59 20.69 44.63
C ILE A 335 -3.31 21.61 45.82
N LYS A 336 -4.39 22.07 46.43
CA LYS A 336 -4.31 22.85 47.70
C LYS A 336 -4.55 21.92 48.86
N ALA A 337 -3.63 21.87 49.77
CA ALA A 337 -3.77 21.13 51.00
C ALA A 337 -3.22 21.98 52.14
N SER A 338 -4.10 22.46 53.02
CA SER A 338 -3.76 23.36 54.12
C SER A 338 -3.08 24.66 53.65
N GLN A 339 -1.87 24.93 54.11
CA GLN A 339 -1.13 26.17 53.76
C GLN A 339 -0.19 26.03 52.54
N LYS A 340 -0.18 24.88 51.89
CA LYS A 340 0.68 24.62 50.74
C LYS A 340 -0.12 24.38 49.47
N THR A 341 0.45 24.82 48.36
CA THR A 341 -0.07 24.54 47.05
C THR A 341 1.01 23.83 46.24
N MET A 342 0.69 22.68 45.71
CA MET A 342 1.52 22.00 44.73
C MET A 342 0.92 22.24 43.34
N ILE A 343 1.76 22.69 42.43
CA ILE A 343 1.40 22.89 41.04
C ILE A 343 2.07 21.79 40.25
N PHE A 344 1.28 21.03 39.51
CA PHE A 344 1.72 19.93 38.68
C PHE A 344 1.59 20.31 37.21
N GLU A 345 2.64 20.05 36.46
CA GLU A 345 2.64 20.17 35.00
C GLU A 345 3.11 18.84 34.42
N SER A 346 2.17 18.10 33.81
CA SER A 346 2.49 16.85 33.13
C SER A 346 2.88 17.15 31.68
N ILE A 347 4.02 16.63 31.29
CA ILE A 347 4.55 16.68 29.93
C ILE A 347 4.57 15.25 29.43
N SER A 348 3.56 14.90 28.66
CA SER A 348 3.46 13.58 28.01
C SER A 348 4.64 13.36 27.07
N GLY A 349 5.02 12.13 26.88
CA GLY A 349 5.96 11.73 25.87
C GLY A 349 5.49 12.11 24.46
N LYS A 350 6.42 12.28 23.55
CA LYS A 350 6.12 12.56 22.14
C LYS A 350 5.46 11.38 21.43
N GLY A 351 5.62 10.20 22.00
CA GLY A 351 5.25 8.93 21.43
C GLY A 351 6.27 8.41 20.41
N SER A 352 6.48 7.12 20.38
CA SER A 352 7.35 6.47 19.40
C SER A 352 6.59 5.98 18.16
N ILE A 353 5.28 6.18 18.11
CA ILE A 353 4.36 5.70 17.04
C ILE A 353 4.82 6.13 15.65
N SER A 354 5.26 7.38 15.49
CA SER A 354 5.71 7.93 14.20
C SER A 354 7.00 7.31 13.67
N ASN A 355 7.72 6.54 14.49
CA ASN A 355 8.95 5.88 14.12
C ASN A 355 8.72 4.49 13.46
N TYR A 356 7.49 4.03 13.41
CA TYR A 356 7.12 2.72 12.87
C TYR A 356 6.25 2.85 11.63
N ILE A 357 6.47 1.97 10.67
CA ILE A 357 5.69 1.89 9.42
C ILE A 357 5.39 0.42 9.08
N GLY A 358 4.46 0.17 8.17
CA GLY A 358 4.19 -1.17 7.66
C GLY A 358 5.21 -1.66 6.65
N GLY A 359 5.87 -0.74 5.94
CA GLY A 359 6.90 -1.07 4.97
C GLY A 359 7.22 0.09 4.05
N TYR A 360 8.11 -0.20 3.10
CA TYR A 360 8.49 0.73 2.04
C TYR A 360 8.00 0.26 0.68
N GLU A 361 7.35 1.14 -0.03
CA GLU A 361 7.04 1.00 -1.46
C GLU A 361 8.19 1.55 -2.29
N VAL A 362 8.77 0.70 -3.14
CA VAL A 362 9.87 1.06 -4.02
C VAL A 362 9.41 0.98 -5.47
N ASN A 363 9.47 2.11 -6.16
CA ASN A 363 9.11 2.20 -7.57
C ASN A 363 10.36 2.16 -8.45
N VAL A 364 10.38 1.28 -9.45
CA VAL A 364 11.45 1.21 -10.44
C VAL A 364 11.09 2.05 -11.66
N LYS A 365 12.10 2.64 -12.33
CA LYS A 365 11.88 3.44 -13.55
C LYS A 365 11.54 2.59 -14.76
N ASN A 366 12.15 1.42 -14.87
CA ASN A 366 11.98 0.53 -15.99
C ASN A 366 11.52 -0.85 -15.52
N TRP A 367 10.32 -1.25 -15.96
CA TRP A 367 9.76 -2.56 -15.63
C TRP A 367 10.67 -3.73 -15.98
N ASN A 368 11.41 -3.65 -17.07
CA ASN A 368 12.28 -4.74 -17.51
C ASN A 368 13.46 -5.00 -16.56
N GLU A 369 13.83 -4.02 -15.74
CA GLU A 369 14.89 -4.12 -14.74
C GLU A 369 14.36 -4.63 -13.39
N LEU A 370 13.03 -4.75 -13.22
CA LEU A 370 12.41 -5.19 -11.97
C LEU A 370 12.99 -6.50 -11.41
N PRO A 371 13.17 -7.59 -12.21
CA PRO A 371 13.70 -8.85 -11.67
C PRO A 371 15.12 -8.71 -11.14
N GLU A 372 15.97 -7.93 -11.81
CA GLU A 372 17.36 -7.69 -11.41
C GLU A 372 17.43 -6.85 -10.13
N ILE A 373 16.67 -5.74 -10.10
CA ILE A 373 16.60 -4.85 -8.94
C ILE A 373 16.05 -5.60 -7.74
N HIS A 374 14.97 -6.37 -7.92
CA HIS A 374 14.38 -7.19 -6.85
C HIS A 374 15.40 -8.19 -6.28
N ALA A 375 16.09 -8.95 -7.13
CA ALA A 375 17.08 -9.92 -6.69
C ALA A 375 18.26 -9.25 -5.93
N ARG A 376 18.70 -8.06 -6.38
CA ARG A 376 19.72 -7.26 -5.73
C ARG A 376 19.26 -6.81 -4.34
N LEU A 377 18.09 -6.19 -4.23
CA LEU A 377 17.56 -5.71 -2.96
C LEU A 377 17.27 -6.85 -1.99
N LYS A 378 16.74 -7.96 -2.48
CA LYS A 378 16.52 -9.17 -1.69
C LYS A 378 17.81 -9.69 -1.08
N LYS A 379 18.86 -9.85 -1.88
CA LYS A 379 20.18 -10.26 -1.39
C LYS A 379 20.79 -9.27 -0.40
N GLN A 380 20.59 -7.98 -0.62
CA GLN A 380 21.15 -6.92 0.21
C GLN A 380 20.45 -6.78 1.55
N LEU A 381 19.10 -6.88 1.60
CA LEU A 381 18.32 -6.53 2.77
C LEU A 381 17.92 -7.75 3.62
N GLU A 382 17.70 -8.92 3.02
CA GLU A 382 17.32 -10.13 3.77
C GLU A 382 18.50 -10.78 4.52
N LEU A 383 19.74 -10.50 4.12
CA LEU A 383 20.94 -11.08 4.72
C LEU A 383 21.64 -10.17 5.73
N ILE A 384 21.24 -8.90 5.82
CA ILE A 384 21.87 -7.95 6.74
C ILE A 384 20.90 -7.69 7.89
N PRO A 385 21.25 -8.07 9.14
CA PRO A 385 20.46 -7.68 10.30
C PRO A 385 20.43 -6.16 10.38
N THR A 386 19.23 -5.59 10.49
CA THR A 386 19.05 -4.16 10.71
C THR A 386 19.55 -3.78 12.12
N LYS A 387 19.69 -2.49 12.39
CA LYS A 387 20.11 -1.99 13.73
C LYS A 387 19.21 -2.46 14.88
N ALA A 388 18.02 -2.95 14.57
CA ALA A 388 17.01 -3.40 15.53
C ALA A 388 16.83 -4.93 15.54
N ASP A 389 17.75 -5.71 14.95
CA ASP A 389 17.59 -7.15 14.71
C ASP A 389 16.29 -7.52 13.95
N GLU A 390 15.71 -6.55 13.24
CA GLU A 390 14.55 -6.78 12.38
C GLU A 390 14.98 -7.55 11.13
N LEU A 391 14.35 -8.67 10.89
CA LEU A 391 14.49 -9.38 9.63
C LEU A 391 13.52 -8.77 8.61
N LEU A 392 14.05 -8.31 7.49
CA LEU A 392 13.25 -7.74 6.41
C LEU A 392 12.98 -8.76 5.31
N ALA A 393 11.82 -8.65 4.70
CA ALA A 393 11.45 -9.37 3.49
C ALA A 393 11.27 -8.37 2.34
N VAL A 394 11.77 -8.76 1.16
CA VAL A 394 11.63 -7.99 -0.07
C VAL A 394 10.75 -8.77 -1.03
N LYS A 395 9.56 -8.27 -1.30
CA LYS A 395 8.59 -8.91 -2.22
C LYS A 395 8.39 -8.04 -3.46
N SER A 396 8.43 -8.66 -4.63
CA SER A 396 8.03 -7.99 -5.87
C SER A 396 6.51 -7.99 -6.00
N ILE A 397 5.98 -7.06 -6.78
CA ILE A 397 4.56 -7.02 -7.12
C ILE A 397 4.12 -8.30 -7.84
N VAL A 398 5.03 -8.93 -8.58
CA VAL A 398 4.79 -10.20 -9.29
C VAL A 398 4.57 -11.35 -8.31
N GLU A 399 5.32 -11.36 -7.18
CA GLU A 399 5.14 -12.34 -6.12
C GLU A 399 3.89 -12.04 -5.29
N ASN A 400 3.63 -10.78 -5.02
CA ASN A 400 2.51 -10.38 -4.16
C ASN A 400 1.15 -10.53 -4.85
N GLU A 401 1.06 -10.21 -6.15
CA GLU A 401 -0.14 -10.31 -6.97
C GLU A 401 0.02 -11.44 -8.02
N SER A 402 0.52 -12.60 -7.55
CA SER A 402 0.87 -13.74 -8.42
C SER A 402 -0.27 -14.17 -9.35
N ASP A 403 -1.50 -14.15 -8.87
CA ASP A 403 -2.67 -14.59 -9.63
C ASP A 403 -2.87 -13.73 -10.89
N ILE A 404 -2.71 -12.41 -10.77
CA ILE A 404 -2.81 -11.48 -11.90
C ILE A 404 -1.68 -11.74 -12.90
N PHE A 405 -0.45 -11.91 -12.43
CA PHE A 405 0.70 -12.11 -13.31
C PHE A 405 0.74 -13.49 -13.95
N VAL A 406 0.29 -14.54 -13.27
CA VAL A 406 0.07 -15.87 -13.86
C VAL A 406 -0.97 -15.79 -14.97
N TRP A 407 -2.09 -15.10 -14.73
CA TRP A 407 -3.12 -14.88 -15.76
C TRP A 407 -2.58 -14.10 -16.98
N LEU A 408 -1.76 -13.05 -16.76
CA LEU A 408 -1.09 -12.33 -17.84
C LEU A 408 -0.16 -13.26 -18.65
N GLY A 409 0.54 -14.18 -17.99
CA GLY A 409 1.38 -15.19 -18.65
C GLY A 409 0.58 -16.15 -19.55
N PHE A 410 -0.65 -16.52 -19.15
CA PHE A 410 -1.54 -17.32 -20.02
C PHE A 410 -1.96 -16.56 -21.28
N LEU A 411 -2.08 -15.24 -21.24
CA LEU A 411 -2.33 -14.45 -22.44
C LEU A 411 -1.19 -14.56 -23.45
N ASP A 412 0.06 -14.56 -23.00
CA ASP A 412 1.23 -14.75 -23.88
C ASP A 412 1.19 -16.08 -24.60
N LEU A 413 0.83 -17.16 -23.89
CA LEU A 413 0.67 -18.49 -24.49
C LEU A 413 -0.45 -18.51 -25.55
N ASN A 414 -1.60 -17.91 -25.22
CA ASN A 414 -2.74 -17.83 -26.14
C ASN A 414 -2.37 -17.05 -27.42
N VAL A 415 -1.66 -15.93 -27.26
CA VAL A 415 -1.17 -15.14 -28.39
C VAL A 415 -0.20 -15.94 -29.25
N LEU A 416 0.75 -16.65 -28.64
CA LEU A 416 1.69 -17.50 -29.36
C LEU A 416 0.97 -18.58 -30.19
N ILE A 417 -0.07 -19.20 -29.63
CA ILE A 417 -0.91 -20.19 -30.35
C ILE A 417 -1.62 -19.53 -31.53
N ILE A 418 -2.26 -18.37 -31.33
CA ILE A 418 -2.98 -17.65 -32.40
C ILE A 418 -2.03 -17.25 -33.52
N LEU A 419 -0.86 -16.65 -33.16
CA LEU A 419 0.15 -16.28 -34.16
C LEU A 419 0.66 -17.47 -34.93
N SER A 420 0.94 -18.59 -34.26
CA SER A 420 1.39 -19.84 -34.92
C SER A 420 0.34 -20.37 -35.88
N LEU A 421 -0.93 -20.37 -35.48
CA LEU A 421 -2.05 -20.80 -36.31
C LEU A 421 -2.23 -19.90 -37.55
N MET A 422 -2.12 -18.57 -37.34
CA MET A 422 -2.22 -17.61 -38.46
C MET A 422 -1.08 -17.75 -39.46
N ILE A 423 0.14 -18.01 -39.00
CA ILE A 423 1.29 -18.29 -39.84
C ILE A 423 1.04 -19.59 -40.63
N LEU A 424 0.54 -20.65 -39.99
CA LEU A 424 0.20 -21.92 -40.65
C LEU A 424 -0.85 -21.73 -41.76
N ILE A 425 -1.92 -20.99 -41.47
CA ILE A 425 -2.96 -20.65 -42.47
C ILE A 425 -2.35 -19.87 -43.64
N GLY A 426 -1.46 -18.91 -43.36
CA GLY A 426 -0.74 -18.16 -44.39
C GLY A 426 0.10 -19.06 -45.30
N ILE A 427 0.81 -20.05 -44.73
CA ILE A 427 1.60 -21.03 -45.47
C ILE A 427 0.69 -21.91 -46.37
N ILE A 428 -0.43 -22.40 -45.85
CA ILE A 428 -1.39 -23.22 -46.62
C ILE A 428 -2.00 -22.41 -47.75
N ASN A 429 -2.43 -21.18 -47.51
CA ASN A 429 -2.99 -20.30 -48.54
C ASN A 429 -1.98 -20.01 -49.65
N MET A 430 -0.73 -19.75 -49.26
CA MET A 430 0.34 -19.52 -50.25
C MET A 430 0.69 -20.80 -51.05
N GLY A 431 0.74 -21.95 -50.36
CA GLY A 431 0.94 -23.24 -51.03
C GLY A 431 -0.14 -23.53 -52.06
N SER A 432 -1.40 -23.31 -51.70
CA SER A 432 -2.56 -23.46 -52.61
C SER A 432 -2.46 -22.52 -53.82
N ALA A 433 -2.09 -21.26 -53.59
CA ALA A 433 -1.91 -20.27 -54.66
C ALA A 433 -0.78 -20.64 -55.63
N LEU A 434 0.34 -21.14 -55.11
CA LEU A 434 1.46 -21.62 -55.92
C LEU A 434 1.07 -22.85 -56.73
N LEU A 435 0.32 -23.80 -56.16
CA LEU A 435 -0.14 -25.00 -56.81
C LEU A 435 -1.03 -24.62 -58.01
N VAL A 436 -1.98 -23.74 -57.83
CA VAL A 436 -2.85 -23.27 -58.94
C VAL A 436 -2.02 -22.54 -60.01
N LEU A 437 -1.04 -21.71 -59.58
CA LEU A 437 -0.16 -21.01 -60.51
C LEU A 437 0.68 -21.97 -61.36
N ILE A 438 1.19 -23.06 -60.75
CA ILE A 438 1.93 -24.12 -61.44
C ILE A 438 1.00 -24.85 -62.48
N LEU A 439 -0.22 -25.18 -62.04
CA LEU A 439 -1.20 -25.85 -62.95
C LEU A 439 -1.54 -24.96 -64.13
N VAL A 440 -1.82 -23.70 -63.97
CA VAL A 440 -2.13 -22.74 -65.04
C VAL A 440 -0.94 -22.53 -65.98
N ARG A 441 0.27 -22.77 -65.53
CA ARG A 441 1.50 -22.61 -66.29
C ARG A 441 2.14 -23.94 -66.71
N SER A 442 1.39 -25.07 -66.69
CA SER A 442 1.88 -26.40 -67.00
C SER A 442 2.44 -26.49 -68.45
N ASN A 443 1.79 -25.87 -69.46
CA ASN A 443 2.29 -25.80 -70.82
C ASN A 443 3.64 -25.07 -70.90
N PHE A 444 3.83 -24.00 -70.18
CA PHE A 444 5.11 -23.28 -70.17
C PHE A 444 6.23 -24.11 -69.50
N ILE A 445 5.93 -24.88 -68.47
CA ILE A 445 6.84 -25.84 -67.85
C ILE A 445 7.24 -26.91 -68.83
N GLY A 446 6.27 -27.43 -69.66
CA GLY A 446 6.54 -28.41 -70.74
C GLY A 446 7.50 -27.88 -71.77
N ILE A 447 7.34 -26.64 -72.24
CA ILE A 447 8.25 -25.98 -73.18
C ILE A 447 9.64 -25.83 -72.59
N LEU A 448 9.78 -25.34 -71.31
CA LEU A 448 11.06 -25.22 -70.68
C LEU A 448 11.80 -26.54 -70.49
N LYS A 449 11.06 -27.63 -70.22
CA LYS A 449 11.60 -28.98 -70.17
C LYS A 449 12.07 -29.49 -71.56
N ALA A 450 11.31 -29.23 -72.58
CA ALA A 450 11.71 -29.56 -73.97
C ALA A 450 12.98 -28.82 -74.39
N MET A 451 13.25 -27.63 -73.86
CA MET A 451 14.48 -26.84 -74.03
C MET A 451 15.64 -27.27 -73.12
N GLY A 452 15.48 -28.36 -72.33
CA GLY A 452 16.53 -28.88 -71.43
C GLY A 452 16.60 -28.28 -69.98
N ALA A 453 15.59 -27.51 -69.53
CA ALA A 453 15.57 -27.01 -68.22
C ALA A 453 15.46 -28.09 -67.15
N THR A 454 16.32 -28.06 -66.14
CA THR A 454 16.32 -29.00 -65.02
C THR A 454 15.14 -28.71 -64.03
N ASN A 455 14.70 -29.77 -63.34
CA ASN A 455 13.64 -29.61 -62.32
C ASN A 455 13.99 -28.53 -61.27
N TRP A 456 15.27 -28.36 -60.95
CA TRP A 456 15.72 -27.36 -59.98
C TRP A 456 15.58 -25.93 -60.51
N MET A 457 15.88 -25.70 -61.82
CA MET A 457 15.66 -24.39 -62.44
C MET A 457 14.19 -24.00 -62.47
N ILE A 458 13.30 -24.93 -62.73
CA ILE A 458 11.84 -24.71 -62.70
C ILE A 458 11.37 -24.37 -61.29
N ARG A 459 11.80 -25.13 -60.28
CA ARG A 459 11.49 -24.85 -58.86
C ARG A 459 11.96 -23.46 -58.43
N LYS A 460 13.17 -23.08 -58.82
CA LYS A 460 13.73 -21.77 -58.50
C LYS A 460 12.89 -20.60 -59.03
N ILE A 461 12.35 -20.73 -60.27
CA ILE A 461 11.45 -19.72 -60.85
C ILE A 461 10.19 -19.53 -59.98
N PHE A 462 9.55 -20.61 -59.55
CA PHE A 462 8.34 -20.53 -58.74
C PHE A 462 8.65 -20.07 -57.30
N LEU A 463 9.79 -20.43 -56.71
CA LEU A 463 10.23 -19.91 -55.39
C LEU A 463 10.48 -18.40 -55.44
N ILE A 464 11.13 -17.89 -56.47
CA ILE A 464 11.34 -16.43 -56.62
C ILE A 464 9.98 -15.73 -56.77
N GLN A 465 9.04 -16.33 -57.52
CA GLN A 465 7.72 -15.78 -57.71
C GLN A 465 6.91 -15.77 -56.38
N ALA A 466 7.06 -16.83 -55.58
CA ALA A 466 6.52 -16.88 -54.21
C ALA A 466 7.09 -15.75 -53.33
N GLY A 467 8.41 -15.58 -53.33
CA GLY A 467 9.07 -14.48 -52.62
C GLY A 467 8.54 -13.09 -52.99
N MET A 468 8.35 -12.86 -54.31
CA MET A 468 7.75 -11.60 -54.79
C MET A 468 6.29 -11.42 -54.37
N LEU A 469 5.51 -12.49 -54.23
CA LEU A 469 4.12 -12.43 -53.73
C LEU A 469 4.09 -12.10 -52.24
N ILE A 470 4.98 -12.69 -51.43
CA ILE A 470 5.11 -12.40 -49.99
C ILE A 470 5.48 -10.93 -49.81
N THR A 471 6.54 -10.47 -50.46
CA THR A 471 6.98 -9.06 -50.31
C THR A 471 5.88 -8.08 -50.71
N ARG A 472 5.12 -8.32 -51.74
CA ARG A 472 3.94 -7.51 -52.12
C ARG A 472 2.79 -7.59 -51.14
N GLY A 473 2.66 -8.66 -50.39
CA GLY A 473 1.63 -8.82 -49.38
C GLY A 473 2.01 -8.20 -48.02
N ILE A 474 3.31 -7.97 -47.77
CA ILE A 474 3.83 -7.33 -46.55
C ILE A 474 3.87 -5.81 -46.69
N VAL A 475 4.16 -5.30 -47.91
CA VAL A 475 4.14 -3.87 -48.25
C VAL A 475 2.73 -3.42 -48.58
#